data_b8476e16ca97286123e67605b6993db9
#
_entry.id   b8476e16ca97286123e67605b6993db9
#
_cell.length_a   1.000
_cell.length_b   1.000
_cell.length_c   1.000
_cell.angle_alpha   90.00
_cell.angle_beta   90.00
_cell.angle_gamma   90.00
#
_symmetry.space_group_name_H-M   'P 1'
#
loop_
_entity.id
_entity.type
_entity.pdbx_description
1 polymer ?
#
loop_
_entity_poly.entity_id
_entity_poly.type
_entity_poly.pdbx_seq_one_letter_code
_entity_poly.pdbx_strand_id
1 'polypeptide(L)'
;MNDKKKKNWIVGLIFGILAIALVVFVEVVLRPGYLGKSIAKVLSFCGVILLYAAIFKQKIFDVINLHKAKGIVKLIGFILLFFAGIMILFFLLRHYIDLSHIRESLFEKEKLTKENCLFAFAYIIIVNSFLEEAFFRGFLNGIFPGKWVGAVISALLFSAYHISIIGTWFHPAVLALSIGGLVLVGLFLQWLDSRYKSIIAGWLVHAGANIAINVIGALMIFEVI
;
A
#
# COMPACT_ATOMS: atom_id res chain seq x y z
N MET A 1 -6.91 -21.45 -22.56
CA MET A 1 -7.31 -20.92 -21.23
C MET A 1 -8.79 -21.22 -21.07
N ASN A 2 -9.15 -21.97 -20.02
CA ASN A 2 -10.51 -22.43 -19.82
C ASN A 2 -11.45 -21.22 -19.60
N ASP A 3 -12.64 -21.17 -20.22
CA ASP A 3 -13.59 -20.04 -20.16
C ASP A 3 -13.97 -19.64 -18.72
N LYS A 4 -13.96 -20.59 -17.79
CA LYS A 4 -14.12 -20.30 -16.36
C LYS A 4 -13.02 -19.40 -15.80
N LYS A 5 -11.75 -19.60 -16.17
CA LYS A 5 -10.65 -18.72 -15.75
C LYS A 5 -10.74 -17.33 -16.38
N LYS A 6 -11.29 -17.26 -17.61
CA LYS A 6 -11.50 -15.99 -18.31
C LYS A 6 -12.54 -15.10 -17.63
N LYS A 7 -13.64 -15.66 -17.14
CA LYS A 7 -14.68 -14.91 -16.43
C LYS A 7 -14.26 -14.44 -15.04
N ASN A 8 -13.45 -15.24 -14.34
CA ASN A 8 -13.09 -14.96 -12.95
C ASN A 8 -12.21 -13.70 -12.80
N TRP A 9 -11.25 -13.46 -13.71
CA TRP A 9 -10.37 -12.29 -13.58
C TRP A 9 -11.11 -10.98 -13.87
N ILE A 10 -12.09 -10.95 -14.80
CA ILE A 10 -12.89 -9.75 -15.09
C ILE A 10 -13.70 -9.37 -13.85
N VAL A 11 -14.39 -10.34 -13.22
CA VAL A 11 -15.16 -10.10 -11.99
C VAL A 11 -14.27 -9.64 -10.86
N GLY A 12 -13.10 -10.28 -10.69
CA GLY A 12 -12.11 -9.87 -9.67
C GLY A 12 -11.58 -8.45 -9.90
N LEU A 13 -11.32 -8.08 -11.16
CA LEU A 13 -10.88 -6.73 -11.50
C LEU A 13 -11.97 -5.69 -11.21
N ILE A 14 -13.23 -5.97 -11.58
CA ILE A 14 -14.36 -5.08 -11.27
C ILE A 14 -14.48 -4.89 -9.75
N PHE A 15 -14.44 -5.98 -8.97
CA PHE A 15 -14.48 -5.90 -7.50
C PHE A 15 -13.29 -5.11 -6.94
N GLY A 16 -12.09 -5.33 -7.48
CA GLY A 16 -10.90 -4.61 -7.08
C GLY A 16 -10.99 -3.11 -7.37
N ILE A 17 -11.47 -2.72 -8.55
CA ILE A 17 -11.66 -1.31 -8.91
C ILE A 17 -12.73 -0.68 -8.01
N LEU A 18 -13.86 -1.36 -7.75
CA LEU A 18 -14.90 -0.85 -6.86
C LEU A 18 -14.39 -0.67 -5.42
N ALA A 19 -13.57 -1.59 -4.91
CA ALA A 19 -12.95 -1.45 -3.59
C ALA A 19 -12.00 -0.24 -3.53
N ILE A 20 -11.16 -0.06 -4.55
CA ILE A 20 -10.27 1.11 -4.65
C ILE A 20 -11.09 2.39 -4.73
N ALA A 21 -12.11 2.43 -5.60
CA ALA A 21 -12.98 3.60 -5.76
C ALA A 21 -13.69 3.98 -4.45
N LEU A 22 -14.15 2.99 -3.68
CA LEU A 22 -14.76 3.23 -2.36
C LEU A 22 -13.73 3.83 -1.38
N VAL A 23 -12.52 3.28 -1.32
CA VAL A 23 -11.46 3.84 -0.44
C VAL A 23 -11.10 5.25 -0.87
N VAL A 24 -10.94 5.52 -2.16
CA VAL A 24 -10.67 6.86 -2.71
C VAL A 24 -11.81 7.83 -2.39
N PHE A 25 -13.06 7.38 -2.52
CA PHE A 25 -14.23 8.20 -2.15
C PHE A 25 -14.23 8.58 -0.67
N VAL A 26 -13.93 7.62 0.22
CA VAL A 26 -13.82 7.89 1.66
C VAL A 26 -12.66 8.85 1.93
N GLU A 27 -11.53 8.67 1.26
CA GLU A 27 -10.33 9.50 1.42
C GLU A 27 -10.56 10.96 1.00
N VAL A 28 -11.18 11.15 -0.17
CA VAL A 28 -11.29 12.48 -0.81
C VAL A 28 -12.58 13.21 -0.43
N VAL A 29 -13.69 12.48 -0.31
CA VAL A 29 -15.03 13.08 -0.13
C VAL A 29 -15.46 13.07 1.33
N LEU A 30 -15.46 11.91 2.00
CA LEU A 30 -16.00 11.79 3.36
C LEU A 30 -15.02 12.31 4.43
N ARG A 31 -13.73 12.08 4.25
CA ARG A 31 -12.63 12.56 5.12
C ARG A 31 -12.86 12.33 6.63
N PRO A 32 -13.17 11.10 7.07
CA PRO A 32 -13.53 10.81 8.46
C PRO A 32 -12.36 10.78 9.45
N GLY A 33 -11.19 11.29 9.07
CA GLY A 33 -9.95 11.15 9.82
C GLY A 33 -9.32 9.76 9.67
N TYR A 34 -8.10 9.60 10.19
CA TYR A 34 -7.28 8.40 9.96
C TYR A 34 -7.98 7.09 10.35
N LEU A 35 -8.62 7.04 11.53
CA LEU A 35 -9.29 5.84 12.01
C LEU A 35 -10.45 5.40 11.08
N GLY A 36 -11.31 6.34 10.69
CA GLY A 36 -12.43 6.05 9.82
C GLY A 36 -12.00 5.59 8.43
N LYS A 37 -10.96 6.22 7.85
CA LYS A 37 -10.34 5.81 6.60
C LYS A 37 -9.75 4.39 6.69
N SER A 38 -9.07 4.08 7.81
CA SER A 38 -8.50 2.75 8.08
C SER A 38 -9.56 1.68 8.14
N ILE A 39 -10.66 1.91 8.85
CA ILE A 39 -11.80 0.98 8.93
C ILE A 39 -12.41 0.76 7.54
N ALA A 40 -12.67 1.82 6.79
CA ALA A 40 -13.22 1.73 5.44
C ALA A 40 -12.31 0.92 4.51
N LYS A 41 -10.99 1.12 4.57
CA LYS A 41 -10.02 0.35 3.79
C LYS A 41 -10.03 -1.14 4.17
N VAL A 42 -10.01 -1.46 5.46
CA VAL A 42 -10.08 -2.86 5.93
C VAL A 42 -11.34 -3.52 5.41
N LEU A 43 -12.50 -2.89 5.60
CA LEU A 43 -13.79 -3.44 5.15
C LEU A 43 -13.83 -3.62 3.63
N SER A 44 -13.32 -2.65 2.86
CA SER A 44 -13.33 -2.70 1.39
C SER A 44 -12.41 -3.79 0.87
N PHE A 45 -11.16 -3.82 1.28
CA PHE A 45 -10.16 -4.76 0.75
C PHE A 45 -10.41 -6.18 1.24
N CYS A 46 -10.61 -6.38 2.55
CA CYS A 46 -10.96 -7.70 3.08
C CYS A 46 -12.31 -8.18 2.54
N GLY A 47 -13.32 -7.30 2.48
CA GLY A 47 -14.65 -7.65 1.97
C GLY A 47 -14.59 -8.18 0.54
N VAL A 48 -13.85 -7.54 -0.35
CA VAL A 48 -13.69 -7.99 -1.74
C VAL A 48 -12.92 -9.31 -1.82
N ILE A 49 -11.85 -9.49 -1.06
CA ILE A 49 -11.08 -10.74 -1.02
C ILE A 49 -11.97 -11.90 -0.54
N LEU A 50 -12.71 -11.69 0.55
CA LEU A 50 -13.63 -12.69 1.11
C LEU A 50 -14.77 -13.02 0.14
N LEU A 51 -15.38 -12.01 -0.46
CA LEU A 51 -16.45 -12.18 -1.42
C LEU A 51 -16.00 -12.96 -2.66
N TYR A 52 -14.84 -12.59 -3.21
CA TYR A 52 -14.23 -13.29 -4.35
C TYR A 52 -13.93 -14.76 -3.99
N ALA A 53 -13.30 -15.00 -2.83
CA ALA A 53 -13.00 -16.33 -2.36
C ALA A 53 -14.27 -17.18 -2.20
N ALA A 54 -15.35 -16.61 -1.65
CA ALA A 54 -16.63 -17.29 -1.47
C ALA A 54 -17.32 -17.62 -2.81
N ILE A 55 -17.42 -16.65 -3.73
CA ILE A 55 -18.08 -16.84 -5.04
C ILE A 55 -17.36 -17.93 -5.86
N PHE A 56 -16.03 -17.90 -5.88
CA PHE A 56 -15.23 -18.83 -6.67
C PHE A 56 -14.76 -20.07 -5.91
N LYS A 57 -15.22 -20.25 -4.66
CA LYS A 57 -14.90 -21.39 -3.78
C LYS A 57 -13.39 -21.62 -3.65
N GLN A 58 -12.63 -20.54 -3.49
CA GLN A 58 -11.18 -20.57 -3.32
C GLN A 58 -10.81 -20.44 -1.84
N LYS A 59 -9.66 -21.00 -1.44
CA LYS A 59 -9.13 -20.78 -0.11
C LYS A 59 -8.55 -19.36 -0.03
N ILE A 60 -8.85 -18.62 1.04
CA ILE A 60 -8.40 -17.23 1.22
C ILE A 60 -6.87 -17.13 1.15
N PHE A 61 -6.16 -18.05 1.79
CA PHE A 61 -4.69 -18.07 1.77
C PHE A 61 -4.10 -18.23 0.36
N ASP A 62 -4.79 -18.94 -0.54
CA ASP A 62 -4.38 -19.06 -1.93
C ASP A 62 -4.72 -17.79 -2.72
N VAL A 63 -5.89 -17.17 -2.45
CA VAL A 63 -6.31 -15.91 -3.09
C VAL A 63 -5.32 -14.79 -2.80
N ILE A 64 -4.85 -14.68 -1.56
CA ILE A 64 -3.90 -13.64 -1.15
C ILE A 64 -2.44 -14.08 -1.24
N ASN A 65 -2.17 -15.29 -1.75
CA ASN A 65 -0.81 -15.85 -1.83
C ASN A 65 -0.06 -15.85 -0.48
N LEU A 66 -0.77 -16.19 0.61
CA LEU A 66 -0.18 -16.24 1.96
C LEU A 66 0.32 -17.66 2.26
N HIS A 67 1.57 -17.90 1.95
CA HIS A 67 2.25 -19.17 2.18
C HIS A 67 3.50 -18.98 3.01
N LYS A 68 4.03 -20.08 3.57
CA LYS A 68 5.26 -20.04 4.36
C LYS A 68 6.46 -19.66 3.49
N ALA A 69 7.01 -18.47 3.72
CA ALA A 69 8.23 -18.02 3.07
C ALA A 69 9.47 -18.59 3.77
N LYS A 70 10.48 -19.01 2.98
CA LYS A 70 11.77 -19.48 3.50
C LYS A 70 12.87 -18.46 3.24
N GLY A 71 13.83 -18.37 4.16
CA GLY A 71 15.01 -17.52 3.96
C GLY A 71 14.73 -16.02 4.06
N ILE A 72 13.69 -15.63 4.80
CA ILE A 72 13.26 -14.21 4.99
C ILE A 72 14.35 -13.33 5.62
N VAL A 73 15.32 -13.92 6.32
CA VAL A 73 16.47 -13.17 6.88
C VAL A 73 17.22 -12.38 5.81
N LYS A 74 17.27 -12.89 4.57
CA LYS A 74 17.88 -12.21 3.42
C LYS A 74 17.16 -10.89 3.06
N LEU A 75 15.94 -10.69 3.52
CA LEU A 75 15.17 -9.47 3.28
C LEU A 75 15.66 -8.29 4.12
N ILE A 76 16.41 -8.53 5.19
CA ILE A 76 16.94 -7.45 6.06
C ILE A 76 17.73 -6.43 5.22
N GLY A 77 18.54 -6.89 4.27
CA GLY A 77 19.28 -5.99 3.37
C GLY A 77 18.35 -5.08 2.55
N PHE A 78 17.24 -5.61 2.03
CA PHE A 78 16.24 -4.80 1.31
C PHE A 78 15.49 -3.85 2.24
N ILE A 79 15.13 -4.29 3.45
CA ILE A 79 14.49 -3.44 4.47
C ILE A 79 15.38 -2.22 4.77
N LEU A 80 16.65 -2.46 5.06
CA LEU A 80 17.61 -1.39 5.35
C LEU A 80 17.84 -0.49 4.13
N LEU A 81 17.91 -1.06 2.92
CA LEU A 81 18.07 -0.31 1.68
C LEU A 81 16.88 0.63 1.44
N PHE A 82 15.64 0.13 1.60
CA PHE A 82 14.44 0.96 1.43
C PHE A 82 14.34 2.03 2.51
N PHE A 83 14.61 1.67 3.77
CA PHE A 83 14.66 2.64 4.86
C PHE A 83 15.66 3.77 4.57
N ALA A 84 16.91 3.42 4.29
CA ALA A 84 17.95 4.40 4.00
C ALA A 84 17.64 5.21 2.74
N GLY A 85 17.15 4.57 1.69
CA GLY A 85 16.76 5.22 0.43
C GLY A 85 15.68 6.28 0.63
N ILE A 86 14.62 5.97 1.39
CA ILE A 86 13.55 6.93 1.71
C ILE A 86 14.09 8.09 2.54
N MET A 87 14.91 7.81 3.56
CA MET A 87 15.52 8.87 4.39
C MET A 87 16.41 9.79 3.55
N ILE A 88 17.29 9.23 2.72
CA ILE A 88 18.15 10.01 1.83
C ILE A 88 17.31 10.85 0.87
N LEU A 89 16.31 10.25 0.22
CA LEU A 89 15.43 10.95 -0.72
C LEU A 89 14.68 12.10 -0.04
N PHE A 90 14.18 11.87 1.18
CA PHE A 90 13.55 12.93 1.98
C PHE A 90 14.50 14.11 2.22
N PHE A 91 15.72 13.86 2.70
CA PHE A 91 16.68 14.94 2.97
C PHE A 91 17.12 15.69 1.70
N LEU A 92 17.20 15.02 0.56
CA LEU A 92 17.48 15.64 -0.73
C LEU A 92 16.33 16.51 -1.23
N LEU A 93 15.08 16.06 -1.04
CA LEU A 93 13.89 16.72 -1.58
C LEU A 93 13.19 17.66 -0.59
N ARG A 94 13.60 17.69 0.70
CA ARG A 94 12.87 18.44 1.74
C ARG A 94 12.68 19.92 1.44
N HIS A 95 13.58 20.54 0.66
CA HIS A 95 13.47 21.95 0.26
C HIS A 95 12.39 22.19 -0.80
N TYR A 96 11.90 21.12 -1.45
CA TYR A 96 10.82 21.15 -2.43
C TYR A 96 9.48 20.66 -1.83
N ILE A 97 9.46 20.39 -0.52
CA ILE A 97 8.30 19.85 0.21
C ILE A 97 7.88 20.88 1.24
N ASP A 98 6.61 21.26 1.21
CA ASP A 98 6.01 22.10 2.24
C ASP A 98 5.69 21.27 3.48
N LEU A 99 6.66 21.20 4.41
CA LEU A 99 6.53 20.41 5.64
C LEU A 99 5.44 20.97 6.56
N SER A 100 5.22 22.30 6.55
CA SER A 100 4.16 22.93 7.35
C SER A 100 2.78 22.52 6.88
N HIS A 101 2.55 22.50 5.57
CA HIS A 101 1.30 22.04 4.98
C HIS A 101 1.03 20.55 5.26
N ILE A 102 2.07 19.70 5.19
CA ILE A 102 1.94 18.27 5.52
C ILE A 102 1.60 18.10 7.00
N ARG A 103 2.30 18.81 7.90
CA ARG A 103 2.03 18.76 9.34
C ARG A 103 0.61 19.20 9.65
N GLU A 104 0.15 20.31 9.09
CA GLU A 104 -1.24 20.77 9.22
C GLU A 104 -2.24 19.70 8.74
N SER A 105 -1.96 19.06 7.59
CA SER A 105 -2.76 17.95 7.08
C SER A 105 -2.82 16.77 8.04
N LEU A 106 -1.71 16.39 8.67
CA LEU A 106 -1.68 15.31 9.66
C LEU A 106 -2.56 15.62 10.87
N PHE A 107 -2.52 16.86 11.39
CA PHE A 107 -3.34 17.28 12.53
C PHE A 107 -4.81 17.49 12.14
N GLU A 108 -5.09 18.27 11.10
CA GLU A 108 -6.45 18.73 10.78
C GLU A 108 -7.26 17.67 10.02
N LYS A 109 -6.66 17.01 9.03
CA LYS A 109 -7.38 16.04 8.18
C LYS A 109 -7.28 14.62 8.76
N GLU A 110 -6.08 14.21 9.16
CA GLU A 110 -5.87 12.84 9.66
C GLU A 110 -6.19 12.71 11.16
N LYS A 111 -6.31 13.83 11.89
CA LYS A 111 -6.54 13.86 13.34
C LYS A 111 -5.46 13.12 14.13
N LEU A 112 -4.22 13.16 13.61
CA LEU A 112 -3.06 12.60 14.28
C LEU A 112 -2.49 13.62 15.26
N THR A 113 -2.22 13.18 16.49
CA THR A 113 -1.66 13.99 17.58
C THR A 113 -0.45 13.30 18.19
N LYS A 114 0.26 13.99 19.08
CA LYS A 114 1.40 13.40 19.83
C LYS A 114 0.97 12.17 20.65
N GLU A 115 -0.28 12.12 21.10
CA GLU A 115 -0.85 11.04 21.93
C GLU A 115 -1.25 9.80 21.13
N ASN A 116 -1.72 9.98 19.88
CA ASN A 116 -2.27 8.87 19.09
C ASN A 116 -1.40 8.43 17.91
N CYS A 117 -0.39 9.20 17.52
CA CYS A 117 0.41 8.91 16.32
C CYS A 117 1.13 7.55 16.38
N LEU A 118 1.60 7.11 17.54
CA LEU A 118 2.28 5.83 17.68
C LEU A 118 1.36 4.65 17.36
N PHE A 119 0.07 4.71 17.75
CA PHE A 119 -0.91 3.68 17.40
C PHE A 119 -1.18 3.68 15.89
N ALA A 120 -1.33 4.86 15.29
CA ALA A 120 -1.49 4.99 13.84
C ALA A 120 -0.26 4.44 13.09
N PHE A 121 0.94 4.75 13.54
CA PHE A 121 2.18 4.26 12.94
C PHE A 121 2.33 2.75 13.05
N ALA A 122 2.03 2.17 14.22
CA ALA A 122 2.02 0.72 14.37
C ALA A 122 1.02 0.05 13.41
N TYR A 123 -0.18 0.62 13.28
CA TYR A 123 -1.16 0.16 12.31
C TYR A 123 -0.65 0.26 10.87
N ILE A 124 -0.04 1.40 10.47
CA ILE A 124 0.50 1.61 9.12
C ILE A 124 1.58 0.57 8.81
N ILE A 125 2.51 0.36 9.74
CA ILE A 125 3.64 -0.54 9.54
C ILE A 125 3.16 -2.00 9.43
N ILE A 126 2.24 -2.42 10.27
CA ILE A 126 1.90 -3.85 10.41
C ILE A 126 0.66 -4.19 9.60
N VAL A 127 -0.46 -3.53 9.89
CA VAL A 127 -1.78 -3.93 9.38
C VAL A 127 -2.02 -3.36 7.99
N ASN A 128 -1.81 -2.05 7.81
CA ASN A 128 -2.08 -1.40 6.53
C ASN A 128 -1.16 -1.94 5.42
N SER A 129 0.14 -2.08 5.69
CA SER A 129 1.08 -2.66 4.71
C SER A 129 0.72 -4.10 4.36
N PHE A 130 0.32 -4.93 5.35
CA PHE A 130 -0.14 -6.30 5.09
C PHE A 130 -1.41 -6.32 4.23
N LEU A 131 -2.37 -5.48 4.55
CA LEU A 131 -3.63 -5.38 3.83
C LEU A 131 -3.40 -4.96 2.37
N GLU A 132 -2.51 -4.01 2.14
CA GLU A 132 -2.15 -3.56 0.79
C GLU A 132 -1.41 -4.65 0.00
N GLU A 133 -0.48 -5.38 0.61
CA GLU A 133 0.16 -6.52 -0.06
C GLU A 133 -0.85 -7.63 -0.35
N ALA A 134 -1.72 -7.98 0.59
CA ALA A 134 -2.76 -8.98 0.38
C ALA A 134 -3.71 -8.60 -0.76
N PHE A 135 -4.09 -7.32 -0.84
CA PHE A 135 -5.01 -6.83 -1.87
C PHE A 135 -4.32 -6.67 -3.23
N PHE A 136 -3.22 -5.93 -3.30
CA PHE A 136 -2.58 -5.61 -4.58
C PHE A 136 -1.73 -6.78 -5.12
N ARG A 137 -0.85 -7.38 -4.30
CA ARG A 137 0.09 -8.43 -4.75
C ARG A 137 -0.51 -9.82 -4.67
N GLY A 138 -1.31 -10.08 -3.64
CA GLY A 138 -2.04 -11.35 -3.52
C GLY A 138 -3.21 -11.40 -4.49
N PHE A 139 -4.28 -10.68 -4.16
CA PHE A 139 -5.56 -10.76 -4.87
C PHE A 139 -5.48 -10.20 -6.30
N LEU A 140 -5.25 -8.88 -6.46
CA LEU A 140 -5.30 -8.23 -7.79
C LEU A 140 -4.30 -8.83 -8.78
N ASN A 141 -3.05 -9.04 -8.38
CA ASN A 141 -2.10 -9.70 -9.27
C ASN A 141 -2.50 -11.14 -9.55
N GLY A 142 -3.00 -11.88 -8.54
CA GLY A 142 -3.33 -13.30 -8.62
C GLY A 142 -4.51 -13.63 -9.54
N ILE A 143 -5.45 -12.71 -9.75
CA ILE A 143 -6.60 -12.95 -10.64
C ILE A 143 -6.24 -12.98 -12.11
N PHE A 144 -5.15 -12.31 -12.55
CA PHE A 144 -4.78 -12.24 -13.94
C PHE A 144 -4.16 -13.55 -14.47
N PRO A 145 -4.47 -13.94 -15.69
CA PRO A 145 -3.92 -15.16 -16.30
C PRO A 145 -2.43 -15.05 -16.65
N GLY A 146 -1.93 -13.83 -16.81
CA GLY A 146 -0.54 -13.53 -17.15
C GLY A 146 0.18 -12.82 -15.99
N LYS A 147 1.26 -13.41 -15.48
CA LYS A 147 2.02 -12.87 -14.32
C LYS A 147 2.48 -11.43 -14.52
N TRP A 148 2.99 -11.09 -15.70
CA TRP A 148 3.45 -9.75 -16.01
C TRP A 148 2.30 -8.74 -16.13
N VAL A 149 1.19 -9.15 -16.74
CA VAL A 149 -0.01 -8.29 -16.87
C VAL A 149 -0.56 -7.98 -15.48
N GLY A 150 -0.70 -8.99 -14.63
CA GLY A 150 -1.13 -8.81 -13.24
C GLY A 150 -0.19 -7.90 -12.46
N ALA A 151 1.12 -8.11 -12.58
CA ALA A 151 2.13 -7.31 -11.88
C ALA A 151 2.05 -5.82 -12.27
N VAL A 152 1.98 -5.53 -13.58
CA VAL A 152 1.93 -4.15 -14.08
C VAL A 152 0.62 -3.47 -13.69
N ILE A 153 -0.53 -4.12 -13.91
CA ILE A 153 -1.83 -3.52 -13.57
C ILE A 153 -1.94 -3.30 -12.06
N SER A 154 -1.52 -4.27 -11.25
CA SER A 154 -1.52 -4.13 -9.79
C SER A 154 -0.62 -2.99 -9.31
N ALA A 155 0.59 -2.84 -9.88
CA ALA A 155 1.51 -1.76 -9.53
C ALA A 155 0.96 -0.38 -9.93
N LEU A 156 0.33 -0.28 -11.11
CA LEU A 156 -0.31 0.95 -11.57
C LEU A 156 -1.51 1.35 -10.68
N LEU A 157 -2.37 0.39 -10.34
CA LEU A 157 -3.51 0.64 -9.46
C LEU A 157 -3.06 1.01 -8.04
N PHE A 158 -2.02 0.35 -7.52
CA PHE A 158 -1.40 0.69 -6.24
C PHE A 158 -0.86 2.12 -6.23
N SER A 159 -0.15 2.52 -7.28
CA SER A 159 0.40 3.86 -7.39
C SER A 159 -0.71 4.91 -7.57
N ALA A 160 -1.69 4.65 -8.45
CA ALA A 160 -2.81 5.55 -8.70
C ALA A 160 -3.67 5.78 -7.44
N TYR A 161 -3.92 4.74 -6.66
CA TYR A 161 -4.61 4.85 -5.38
C TYR A 161 -3.92 5.81 -4.40
N HIS A 162 -2.58 5.85 -4.38
CA HIS A 162 -1.81 6.76 -3.52
C HIS A 162 -1.97 8.23 -3.90
N ILE A 163 -2.40 8.56 -5.12
CA ILE A 163 -2.70 9.95 -5.50
C ILE A 163 -3.78 10.55 -4.57
N SER A 164 -4.77 9.75 -4.15
CA SER A 164 -5.80 10.22 -3.22
C SER A 164 -5.26 10.57 -1.84
N ILE A 165 -4.14 9.97 -1.43
CA ILE A 165 -3.53 10.16 -0.11
C ILE A 165 -2.55 11.33 -0.13
N ILE A 166 -1.61 11.33 -1.10
CA ILE A 166 -0.49 12.28 -1.12
C ILE A 166 -0.64 13.40 -2.15
N GLY A 167 -1.70 13.39 -2.96
CA GLY A 167 -1.87 14.30 -4.09
C GLY A 167 -1.91 15.78 -3.72
N THR A 168 -2.34 16.10 -2.49
CA THR A 168 -2.37 17.48 -1.97
C THR A 168 -1.11 17.86 -1.18
N TRP A 169 -0.19 16.93 -0.95
CA TRP A 169 0.98 17.16 -0.10
C TRP A 169 2.18 17.70 -0.87
N PHE A 170 2.26 17.40 -2.16
CA PHE A 170 3.45 17.65 -2.95
C PHE A 170 3.20 18.54 -4.15
N HIS A 171 4.21 19.34 -4.51
CA HIS A 171 4.27 20.00 -5.80
C HIS A 171 4.18 18.93 -6.94
N PRO A 172 3.53 19.24 -8.08
CA PRO A 172 3.30 18.27 -9.16
C PRO A 172 4.52 17.47 -9.60
N ALA A 173 5.70 18.08 -9.63
CA ALA A 173 6.94 17.38 -10.02
C ALA A 173 7.35 16.31 -8.98
N VAL A 174 7.26 16.64 -7.68
CA VAL A 174 7.56 15.70 -6.59
C VAL A 174 6.49 14.60 -6.54
N LEU A 175 5.22 14.97 -6.75
CA LEU A 175 4.13 14.01 -6.85
C LEU A 175 4.37 13.02 -8.00
N ALA A 176 4.70 13.49 -9.20
CA ALA A 176 4.98 12.63 -10.34
C ALA A 176 6.15 11.67 -10.08
N LEU A 177 7.23 12.17 -9.44
CA LEU A 177 8.36 11.34 -9.01
C LEU A 177 7.92 10.28 -8.00
N SER A 178 7.10 10.65 -7.00
CA SER A 178 6.58 9.74 -5.99
C SER A 178 5.70 8.66 -6.60
N ILE A 179 4.78 9.02 -7.49
CA ILE A 179 3.90 8.07 -8.18
C ILE A 179 4.69 7.11 -9.08
N GLY A 180 5.66 7.63 -9.85
CA GLY A 180 6.58 6.78 -10.64
C GLY A 180 7.40 5.85 -9.76
N GLY A 181 7.92 6.34 -8.63
CA GLY A 181 8.62 5.55 -7.63
C GLY A 181 7.75 4.43 -7.05
N LEU A 182 6.47 4.72 -6.73
CA LEU A 182 5.52 3.72 -6.24
C LEU A 182 5.22 2.61 -7.26
N VAL A 183 5.20 2.93 -8.58
CA VAL A 183 5.09 1.88 -9.61
C VAL A 183 6.30 0.97 -9.58
N LEU A 184 7.52 1.52 -9.54
CA LEU A 184 8.75 0.73 -9.48
C LEU A 184 8.83 -0.12 -8.22
N VAL A 185 8.51 0.46 -7.06
CA VAL A 185 8.41 -0.26 -5.78
C VAL A 185 7.35 -1.35 -5.86
N GLY A 186 6.19 -1.07 -6.45
CA GLY A 186 5.13 -2.04 -6.64
C GLY A 186 5.57 -3.27 -7.46
N LEU A 187 6.29 -3.04 -8.55
CA LEU A 187 6.87 -4.11 -9.37
C LEU A 187 7.97 -4.88 -8.63
N PHE A 188 8.79 -4.18 -7.86
CA PHE A 188 9.85 -4.81 -7.05
C PHE A 188 9.27 -5.73 -5.95
N LEU A 189 8.26 -5.25 -5.21
CA LEU A 189 7.59 -6.06 -4.19
C LEU A 189 6.92 -7.30 -4.83
N GLN A 190 6.29 -7.14 -5.99
CA GLN A 190 5.74 -8.27 -6.73
C GLN A 190 6.81 -9.27 -7.19
N TRP A 191 7.99 -8.79 -7.57
CA TRP A 191 9.12 -9.66 -7.88
C TRP A 191 9.58 -10.44 -6.64
N LEU A 192 9.67 -9.78 -5.47
CA LEU A 192 9.99 -10.45 -4.21
C LEU A 192 8.96 -11.54 -3.88
N ASP A 193 7.68 -11.24 -3.96
CA ASP A 193 6.61 -12.20 -3.66
C ASP A 193 6.64 -13.41 -4.61
N SER A 194 6.96 -13.18 -5.87
CA SER A 194 7.15 -14.24 -6.85
C SER A 194 8.37 -15.11 -6.53
N ARG A 195 9.46 -14.48 -6.08
CA ARG A 195 10.72 -15.15 -5.72
C ARG A 195 10.59 -16.00 -4.46
N TYR A 196 9.85 -15.49 -3.46
CA TYR A 196 9.62 -16.17 -2.18
C TYR A 196 8.32 -16.98 -2.15
N LYS A 197 7.50 -16.89 -3.21
CA LYS A 197 6.19 -17.55 -3.35
C LYS A 197 5.23 -17.21 -2.21
N SER A 198 5.28 -15.98 -1.71
CA SER A 198 4.45 -15.49 -0.61
C SER A 198 4.49 -13.98 -0.52
N ILE A 199 3.36 -13.35 -0.21
CA ILE A 199 3.28 -11.92 0.08
C ILE A 199 4.04 -11.51 1.34
N ILE A 200 4.45 -12.45 2.19
CA ILE A 200 5.23 -12.15 3.39
C ILE A 200 6.53 -11.42 3.04
N ALA A 201 7.15 -11.75 1.90
CA ALA A 201 8.40 -11.12 1.49
C ALA A 201 8.22 -9.64 1.14
N GLY A 202 7.24 -9.33 0.30
CA GLY A 202 6.87 -7.95 -0.02
C GLY A 202 6.40 -7.19 1.20
N TRP A 203 5.54 -7.80 2.03
CA TRP A 203 5.05 -7.19 3.26
C TRP A 203 6.16 -6.74 4.20
N LEU A 204 7.17 -7.58 4.47
CA LEU A 204 8.27 -7.23 5.38
C LEU A 204 9.08 -6.04 4.85
N VAL A 205 9.35 -5.99 3.55
CA VAL A 205 10.08 -4.86 2.93
C VAL A 205 9.21 -3.60 2.89
N HIS A 206 7.92 -3.73 2.58
CA HIS A 206 6.95 -2.63 2.63
C HIS A 206 6.80 -2.05 4.05
N ALA A 207 6.69 -2.91 5.05
CA ALA A 207 6.67 -2.49 6.47
C ALA A 207 7.96 -1.72 6.83
N GLY A 208 9.12 -2.17 6.35
CA GLY A 208 10.39 -1.46 6.50
C GLY A 208 10.39 -0.08 5.86
N ALA A 209 9.83 0.06 4.65
CA ALA A 209 9.65 1.36 4.00
C ALA A 209 8.70 2.28 4.83
N ASN A 210 7.61 1.73 5.35
CA ASN A 210 6.67 2.46 6.19
C ASN A 210 7.30 2.91 7.53
N ILE A 211 8.27 2.18 8.07
CA ILE A 211 9.04 2.66 9.24
C ILE A 211 9.74 3.99 8.91
N ALA A 212 10.41 4.10 7.76
CA ALA A 212 11.08 5.35 7.38
C ALA A 212 10.10 6.51 7.22
N ILE A 213 8.95 6.28 6.55
CA ILE A 213 7.91 7.29 6.37
C ILE A 213 7.33 7.73 7.72
N ASN A 214 7.07 6.79 8.63
CA ASN A 214 6.54 7.10 9.96
C ASN A 214 7.56 7.81 10.85
N VAL A 215 8.86 7.52 10.71
CA VAL A 215 9.92 8.30 11.38
C VAL A 215 9.88 9.75 10.92
N ILE A 216 9.76 10.01 9.61
CA ILE A 216 9.62 11.37 9.08
C ILE A 216 8.34 12.03 9.63
N GLY A 217 7.21 11.32 9.62
CA GLY A 217 5.95 11.80 10.20
C GLY A 217 6.06 12.11 11.70
N ALA A 218 6.76 11.27 12.46
CA ALA A 218 7.02 11.52 13.87
C ALA A 218 7.85 12.79 14.09
N LEU A 219 8.93 12.96 13.32
CA LEU A 219 9.75 14.17 13.40
C LEU A 219 8.95 15.45 13.15
N MET A 220 7.96 15.40 12.22
CA MET A 220 7.03 16.52 11.98
C MET A 220 6.05 16.73 13.13
N ILE A 221 5.42 15.65 13.66
CA ILE A 221 4.42 15.75 14.73
C ILE A 221 5.05 16.22 16.05
N PHE A 222 6.28 15.79 16.33
CA PHE A 222 7.02 16.22 17.53
C PHE A 222 7.82 17.52 17.30
N GLU A 223 7.65 18.19 16.17
CA GLU A 223 8.24 19.48 15.86
C GLU A 223 9.78 19.50 15.90
N VAL A 224 10.39 18.39 15.47
CA VAL A 224 11.85 18.27 15.32
C VAL A 224 12.33 18.84 13.98
N ILE A 225 11.46 18.77 12.95
CA ILE A 225 11.67 19.31 11.60
C ILE A 225 10.42 20.03 11.11
#